data_38ca2d96cadbad0dc052ec5eab1a2b14
#
_entry.id   38ca2d96cadbad0dc052ec5eab1a2b14
#
_cell.length_a   1.000
_cell.length_b   1.000
_cell.length_c   1.000
_cell.angle_alpha   90.00
_cell.angle_beta   90.00
_cell.angle_gamma   90.00
#
_symmetry.space_group_name_H-M   'P 1'
#
loop_
_entity.id
_entity.type
_entity.pdbx_description
1 polymer ?
#
loop_
_entity_poly.entity_id
_entity_poly.type
_entity_poly.pdbx_seq_one_letter_code
_entity_poly.pdbx_strand_id
1 'polypeptide(L)'
;MFLIISVNSGQSQVSHTFQLEGYARNFLVDLPDSVENSLPLIFNNHGYFGSASQQRSYSVMHTVAADLDLDVIIVYPDAISTAWNSGIDDYWLSPTPDVDDVNFFSVMIDSMFAWYAIDTNRVFSCGMSNGGFMSYRLGCELSDRITAIASVTGTMASSIYASCDPSRPVPLMEIHG
;
A
#
# COMPACT_ATOMS: atom_id res chain seq x y z
N MET A 1 6.84 -20.71 9.77
CA MET A 1 7.00 -19.53 8.89
C MET A 1 8.49 -19.23 8.81
N PHE A 2 9.13 -19.52 7.67
CA PHE A 2 10.57 -19.27 7.51
C PHE A 2 10.79 -17.89 6.90
N LEU A 3 11.52 -17.05 7.62
CA LEU A 3 11.98 -15.75 7.14
C LEU A 3 13.23 -15.96 6.28
N ILE A 4 13.19 -15.65 4.99
CA ILE A 4 14.39 -15.60 4.15
C ILE A 4 14.83 -14.13 4.11
N ILE A 5 15.91 -13.81 4.83
CA ILE A 5 16.54 -12.49 4.78
C ILE A 5 17.66 -12.56 3.75
N SER A 6 17.53 -11.82 2.67
CA SER A 6 18.63 -11.54 1.74
C SER A 6 19.13 -10.14 2.02
N VAL A 7 20.32 -10.03 2.60
CA VAL A 7 20.96 -8.73 2.92
C VAL A 7 21.84 -8.32 1.76
N ASN A 8 21.43 -7.28 1.03
CA ASN A 8 22.32 -6.53 0.14
C ASN A 8 22.62 -5.17 0.80
N SER A 9 23.84 -4.71 0.76
CA SER A 9 24.30 -3.47 1.37
C SER A 9 23.51 -2.26 0.86
N GLY A 10 22.73 -1.62 1.77
CA GLY A 10 21.87 -0.47 1.53
C GLY A 10 20.41 -0.87 1.39
N GLN A 11 19.61 -0.76 2.41
CA GLN A 11 18.19 -1.15 2.54
C GLN A 11 17.90 -2.63 2.34
N SER A 12 17.41 -3.29 3.39
CA SER A 12 17.00 -4.71 3.29
C SER A 12 15.61 -4.83 2.69
N GLN A 13 15.50 -5.54 1.56
CA GLN A 13 14.21 -5.92 0.97
C GLN A 13 13.77 -7.28 1.49
N VAL A 14 12.53 -7.38 1.94
CA VAL A 14 11.89 -8.62 2.41
C VAL A 14 10.63 -8.90 1.60
N SER A 15 10.42 -10.16 1.21
CA SER A 15 9.20 -10.60 0.55
C SER A 15 8.33 -11.39 1.51
N HIS A 16 7.04 -11.12 1.53
CA HIS A 16 6.06 -11.82 2.36
C HIS A 16 4.93 -12.38 1.51
N THR A 17 4.33 -13.46 2.01
CA THR A 17 3.13 -14.08 1.42
C THR A 17 2.16 -14.44 2.53
N PHE A 18 0.90 -14.02 2.39
CA PHE A 18 -0.22 -14.46 3.21
C PHE A 18 -1.12 -15.42 2.45
N GLN A 19 -1.73 -16.37 3.16
CA GLN A 19 -2.91 -17.05 2.66
C GLN A 19 -4.12 -16.35 3.27
N LEU A 20 -4.89 -15.66 2.44
CA LEU A 20 -6.03 -14.86 2.86
C LEU A 20 -7.19 -15.10 1.89
N GLU A 21 -8.35 -15.51 2.42
CA GLU A 21 -9.58 -15.74 1.65
C GLU A 21 -9.41 -16.66 0.44
N GLY A 22 -8.52 -17.66 0.56
CA GLY A 22 -8.23 -18.63 -0.50
C GLY A 22 -7.19 -18.17 -1.54
N TYR A 23 -6.64 -16.98 -1.38
CA TYR A 23 -5.61 -16.42 -2.28
C TYR A 23 -4.24 -16.33 -1.59
N ALA A 24 -3.18 -16.55 -2.36
CA ALA A 24 -1.83 -16.18 -1.97
C ALA A 24 -1.64 -14.68 -2.23
N ARG A 25 -1.49 -13.88 -1.17
CA ARG A 25 -1.31 -12.42 -1.24
C ARG A 25 0.14 -12.07 -0.94
N ASN A 26 0.81 -11.47 -1.91
CA ASN A 26 2.22 -11.15 -1.83
C ASN A 26 2.45 -9.66 -1.63
N PHE A 27 3.56 -9.30 -0.97
CA PHE A 27 4.04 -7.93 -0.90
C PHE A 27 5.54 -7.89 -0.63
N LEU A 28 6.18 -6.81 -1.07
CA LEU A 28 7.57 -6.48 -0.79
C LEU A 28 7.63 -5.41 0.28
N VAL A 29 8.63 -5.47 1.12
CA VAL A 29 8.92 -4.48 2.17
C VAL A 29 10.34 -4.00 2.00
N ASP A 30 10.52 -2.70 1.85
CA ASP A 30 11.82 -2.04 1.98
C ASP A 30 11.94 -1.48 3.40
N LEU A 31 13.01 -1.85 4.08
CA LEU A 31 13.33 -1.40 5.43
C LEU A 31 14.47 -0.38 5.38
N PRO A 32 14.43 0.69 6.20
CA PRO A 32 15.57 1.58 6.35
C PRO A 32 16.73 0.85 7.06
N ASP A 33 17.91 1.47 7.05
CA ASP A 33 19.11 0.90 7.68
C ASP A 33 18.96 0.74 9.20
N SER A 34 18.15 1.57 9.84
CA SER A 34 17.80 1.47 11.27
C SER A 34 16.30 1.30 11.49
N VAL A 35 15.92 0.33 12.31
CA VAL A 35 14.54 0.06 12.73
C VAL A 35 14.35 0.22 14.25
N GLU A 36 15.25 0.95 14.91
CA GLU A 36 15.26 1.11 16.36
C GLU A 36 14.19 2.10 16.88
N ASN A 37 13.75 3.02 16.02
CA ASN A 37 12.76 4.03 16.35
C ASN A 37 11.37 3.64 15.83
N SER A 38 10.35 4.34 16.31
CA SER A 38 9.01 4.23 15.79
C SER A 38 8.91 4.89 14.39
N LEU A 39 8.76 4.08 13.35
CA LEU A 39 8.89 4.47 11.94
C LEU A 39 7.54 4.73 11.27
N PRO A 40 7.48 5.64 10.28
CA PRO A 40 6.32 5.73 9.39
C PRO A 40 6.22 4.48 8.51
N LEU A 41 4.99 4.16 8.11
CA LEU A 41 4.66 3.08 7.17
C LEU A 41 3.98 3.68 5.93
N ILE A 42 4.48 3.36 4.74
CA ILE A 42 3.90 3.78 3.47
C ILE A 42 3.54 2.54 2.64
N PHE A 43 2.28 2.43 2.25
CA PHE A 43 1.84 1.52 1.19
C PHE A 43 1.94 2.24 -0.16
N ASN A 44 2.67 1.65 -1.11
CA ASN A 44 2.85 2.19 -2.45
C ASN A 44 2.24 1.23 -3.49
N ASN A 45 1.03 1.55 -3.93
CA ASN A 45 0.16 0.67 -4.68
C ASN A 45 0.39 0.80 -6.18
N HIS A 46 0.59 -0.33 -6.87
CA HIS A 46 0.78 -0.35 -8.33
C HIS A 46 -0.51 0.01 -9.09
N GLY A 47 -0.33 0.47 -10.33
CA GLY A 47 -1.42 0.67 -11.27
C GLY A 47 -1.92 -0.64 -11.88
N TYR A 48 -2.93 -0.54 -12.73
CA TYR A 48 -3.45 -1.68 -13.48
C TYR A 48 -2.35 -2.38 -14.30
N PHE A 49 -2.38 -3.71 -14.37
CA PHE A 49 -1.34 -4.58 -14.93
C PHE A 49 0.03 -4.51 -14.24
N GLY A 50 0.14 -3.83 -13.12
CA GLY A 50 1.37 -3.71 -12.36
C GLY A 50 1.61 -4.89 -11.41
N SER A 51 2.71 -4.76 -10.68
CA SER A 51 3.10 -5.65 -9.58
C SER A 51 3.90 -4.88 -8.53
N ALA A 52 4.09 -5.47 -7.36
CA ALA A 52 4.92 -4.94 -6.28
C ALA A 52 6.34 -4.59 -6.77
N SER A 53 6.99 -5.48 -7.51
CA SER A 53 8.36 -5.27 -8.00
C SER A 53 8.43 -4.16 -9.06
N GLN A 54 7.44 -4.08 -9.95
CA GLN A 54 7.36 -3.01 -10.94
C GLN A 54 7.11 -1.66 -10.28
N GLN A 55 6.17 -1.59 -9.31
CA GLN A 55 5.89 -0.35 -8.59
C GLN A 55 7.09 0.15 -7.81
N ARG A 56 7.83 -0.77 -7.15
CA ARG A 56 9.08 -0.44 -6.48
C ARG A 56 10.11 0.16 -7.45
N SER A 57 10.31 -0.49 -8.60
CA SER A 57 11.27 -0.04 -9.62
C SER A 57 10.83 1.26 -10.29
N TYR A 58 9.53 1.45 -10.46
CA TYR A 58 8.97 2.61 -11.15
C TYR A 58 8.99 3.87 -10.28
N SER A 59 8.53 3.71 -9.04
CA SER A 59 8.44 4.84 -8.10
C SER A 59 9.80 5.27 -7.54
N VAL A 60 10.78 4.38 -7.52
CA VAL A 60 12.10 4.54 -6.87
C VAL A 60 12.03 5.15 -5.47
N MET A 61 10.89 5.00 -4.79
CA MET A 61 10.60 5.65 -3.51
C MET A 61 11.62 5.27 -2.43
N HIS A 62 12.09 4.02 -2.44
CA HIS A 62 13.15 3.55 -1.56
C HIS A 62 14.47 4.32 -1.75
N THR A 63 14.83 4.61 -3.01
CA THR A 63 16.04 5.39 -3.32
C THR A 63 15.87 6.84 -2.86
N VAL A 64 14.71 7.44 -3.13
CA VAL A 64 14.41 8.81 -2.69
C VAL A 64 14.41 8.91 -1.16
N ALA A 65 13.88 7.93 -0.46
CA ALA A 65 13.92 7.89 1.00
C ALA A 65 15.37 7.86 1.51
N ALA A 66 16.22 7.01 0.92
CA ALA A 66 17.63 6.93 1.27
C ALA A 66 18.39 8.24 0.96
N ASP A 67 18.18 8.82 -0.22
CA ASP A 67 18.83 10.06 -0.65
C ASP A 67 18.45 11.26 0.26
N LEU A 68 17.27 11.22 0.86
CA LEU A 68 16.76 12.24 1.78
C LEU A 68 17.00 11.92 3.26
N ASP A 69 17.71 10.82 3.58
CA ASP A 69 17.94 10.34 4.95
C ASP A 69 16.64 10.18 5.75
N LEU A 70 15.62 9.58 5.10
CA LEU A 70 14.32 9.32 5.69
C LEU A 70 14.20 7.87 6.14
N ASP A 71 14.12 7.67 7.45
CA ASP A 71 13.81 6.38 8.03
C ASP A 71 12.29 6.10 7.87
N VAL A 72 11.93 5.26 6.89
CA VAL A 72 10.56 4.89 6.56
C VAL A 72 10.48 3.44 6.07
N ILE A 73 9.46 2.74 6.48
CA ILE A 73 9.14 1.40 5.95
C ILE A 73 8.19 1.58 4.76
N ILE A 74 8.58 1.01 3.61
CA ILE A 74 7.77 1.08 2.38
C ILE A 74 7.31 -0.33 2.02
N VAL A 75 6.00 -0.49 1.87
CA VAL A 75 5.35 -1.73 1.47
C VAL A 75 4.80 -1.59 0.05
N TYR A 76 5.15 -2.54 -0.81
CA TYR A 76 4.63 -2.64 -2.17
C TYR A 76 3.80 -3.92 -2.25
N PRO A 77 2.47 -3.84 -2.13
CA PRO A 77 1.62 -5.02 -2.22
C PRO A 77 1.30 -5.41 -3.66
N ASP A 78 0.97 -6.69 -3.88
CA ASP A 78 0.45 -7.22 -5.13
C ASP A 78 -1.07 -7.38 -5.09
N ALA A 79 -1.75 -6.83 -6.08
CA ALA A 79 -3.16 -7.11 -6.32
C ALA A 79 -3.35 -8.50 -6.95
N ILE A 80 -4.48 -9.14 -6.67
CA ILE A 80 -4.89 -10.34 -7.41
C ILE A 80 -5.24 -9.96 -8.85
N SER A 81 -4.79 -10.78 -9.79
CA SER A 81 -5.01 -10.55 -11.24
C SER A 81 -4.55 -9.16 -11.73
N THR A 82 -3.54 -8.59 -11.07
CA THR A 82 -2.89 -7.32 -11.42
C THR A 82 -3.78 -6.08 -11.32
N ALA A 83 -4.92 -6.16 -10.63
CA ALA A 83 -5.83 -5.04 -10.44
C ALA A 83 -6.44 -5.04 -9.03
N TRP A 84 -6.48 -3.87 -8.42
CA TRP A 84 -7.13 -3.63 -7.13
C TRP A 84 -8.65 -3.58 -7.29
N ASN A 85 -9.36 -4.17 -6.34
CA ASN A 85 -10.79 -3.90 -6.14
C ASN A 85 -10.94 -2.49 -5.51
N SER A 86 -10.77 -1.49 -6.33
CA SER A 86 -10.74 -0.08 -5.92
C SER A 86 -12.09 0.63 -6.00
N GLY A 87 -13.15 -0.11 -6.28
CA GLY A 87 -14.52 0.41 -6.46
C GLY A 87 -14.81 0.93 -7.87
N ILE A 88 -13.91 0.74 -8.83
CA ILE A 88 -14.18 1.05 -10.24
C ILE A 88 -15.11 -0.02 -10.79
N ASP A 89 -16.30 0.38 -11.26
CA ASP A 89 -17.33 -0.48 -11.85
C ASP A 89 -17.01 -0.82 -13.34
N ASP A 90 -15.75 -1.11 -13.63
CA ASP A 90 -15.32 -1.52 -14.96
C ASP A 90 -14.73 -2.93 -14.86
N TYR A 91 -15.36 -3.88 -15.51
CA TYR A 91 -14.92 -5.28 -15.57
C TYR A 91 -13.44 -5.44 -15.95
N TRP A 92 -12.95 -4.56 -16.83
CA TRP A 92 -11.55 -4.58 -17.29
C TRP A 92 -10.57 -4.08 -16.24
N LEU A 93 -11.02 -3.21 -15.33
CA LEU A 93 -10.19 -2.58 -14.30
C LEU A 93 -10.37 -3.19 -12.90
N SER A 94 -11.34 -4.11 -12.75
CA SER A 94 -11.59 -4.86 -11.51
C SER A 94 -11.93 -6.31 -11.84
N PRO A 95 -10.96 -7.10 -12.35
CA PRO A 95 -11.20 -8.46 -12.83
C PRO A 95 -11.53 -9.48 -11.74
N THR A 96 -11.37 -9.11 -10.47
CA THR A 96 -11.66 -9.96 -9.30
C THR A 96 -12.53 -9.21 -8.28
N PRO A 97 -13.81 -8.96 -8.59
CA PRO A 97 -14.70 -8.14 -7.75
C PRO A 97 -14.95 -8.73 -6.34
N ASP A 98 -14.74 -10.03 -6.17
CA ASP A 98 -14.97 -10.72 -4.88
C ASP A 98 -13.73 -10.72 -3.95
N VAL A 99 -12.63 -10.11 -4.38
CA VAL A 99 -11.41 -10.01 -3.54
C VAL A 99 -11.53 -8.82 -2.60
N ASP A 100 -11.40 -9.06 -1.29
CA ASP A 100 -11.37 -7.99 -0.29
C ASP A 100 -9.95 -7.43 -0.11
N ASP A 101 -9.61 -6.47 -0.96
CA ASP A 101 -8.32 -5.78 -0.84
C ASP A 101 -8.24 -4.91 0.42
N VAL A 102 -9.36 -4.36 0.91
CA VAL A 102 -9.37 -3.57 2.15
C VAL A 102 -8.98 -4.42 3.34
N ASN A 103 -9.54 -5.64 3.44
CA ASN A 103 -9.14 -6.61 4.46
C ASN A 103 -7.66 -7.00 4.31
N PHE A 104 -7.15 -7.17 3.09
CA PHE A 104 -5.73 -7.44 2.87
C PHE A 104 -4.83 -6.33 3.43
N PHE A 105 -5.15 -5.06 3.18
CA PHE A 105 -4.42 -3.94 3.77
C PHE A 105 -4.54 -3.90 5.29
N SER A 106 -5.71 -4.18 5.84
CA SER A 106 -5.92 -4.26 7.29
C SER A 106 -5.01 -5.31 7.93
N VAL A 107 -4.95 -6.52 7.35
CA VAL A 107 -4.08 -7.61 7.81
C VAL A 107 -2.60 -7.26 7.65
N MET A 108 -2.21 -6.59 6.55
CA MET A 108 -0.83 -6.10 6.40
C MET A 108 -0.47 -5.09 7.49
N ILE A 109 -1.33 -4.12 7.78
CA ILE A 109 -1.08 -3.13 8.84
C ILE A 109 -0.86 -3.83 10.19
N ASP A 110 -1.72 -4.79 10.57
CA ASP A 110 -1.58 -5.54 11.83
C ASP A 110 -0.26 -6.32 11.88
N SER A 111 0.11 -6.93 10.76
CA SER A 111 1.34 -7.70 10.66
C SER A 111 2.58 -6.80 10.75
N MET A 112 2.54 -5.64 10.08
CA MET A 112 3.63 -4.67 10.14
C MET A 112 3.82 -4.12 11.55
N PHE A 113 2.72 -3.86 12.28
CA PHE A 113 2.77 -3.45 13.69
C PHE A 113 3.31 -4.54 14.61
N ALA A 114 3.04 -5.81 14.28
CA ALA A 114 3.56 -6.94 15.07
C ALA A 114 5.06 -7.21 14.81
N TRP A 115 5.58 -6.86 13.63
CA TRP A 115 6.95 -7.17 13.23
C TRP A 115 7.94 -6.03 13.43
N TYR A 116 7.46 -4.78 13.36
CA TYR A 116 8.29 -3.58 13.37
C TYR A 116 7.74 -2.52 14.34
N ALA A 117 8.63 -1.70 14.87
CA ALA A 117 8.24 -0.52 15.66
C ALA A 117 7.69 0.58 14.73
N ILE A 118 6.38 0.54 14.47
CA ILE A 118 5.70 1.51 13.61
C ILE A 118 4.95 2.55 14.45
N ASP A 119 5.04 3.81 14.05
CA ASP A 119 4.18 4.86 14.57
C ASP A 119 2.79 4.75 13.95
N THR A 120 1.83 4.29 14.73
CA THR A 120 0.44 4.08 14.29
C THR A 120 -0.26 5.35 13.83
N ASN A 121 0.30 6.53 14.13
CA ASN A 121 -0.20 7.82 13.64
C ASN A 121 0.46 8.25 12.32
N ARG A 122 1.39 7.46 11.79
CA ARG A 122 2.11 7.74 10.56
C ARG A 122 2.03 6.57 9.57
N VAL A 123 0.80 6.15 9.25
CA VAL A 123 0.49 5.13 8.24
C VAL A 123 -0.11 5.81 7.02
N PHE A 124 0.52 5.65 5.87
CA PHE A 124 0.16 6.33 4.64
C PHE A 124 -0.12 5.35 3.51
N SER A 125 -0.99 5.75 2.58
CA SER A 125 -1.21 5.01 1.33
C SER A 125 -1.02 5.94 0.14
N CYS A 126 -0.27 5.50 -0.84
CA CYS A 126 -0.15 6.19 -2.12
C CYS A 126 -0.19 5.18 -3.27
N GLY A 127 -0.38 5.68 -4.49
CA GLY A 127 -0.36 4.83 -5.66
C GLY A 127 -0.63 5.59 -6.94
N MET A 128 -0.41 4.91 -8.06
CA MET A 128 -0.65 5.45 -9.39
C MET A 128 -1.86 4.78 -10.04
N SER A 129 -2.70 5.55 -10.75
CA SER A 129 -3.83 5.04 -11.52
C SER A 129 -4.74 4.16 -10.63
N ASN A 130 -4.95 2.88 -10.95
CA ASN A 130 -5.72 1.93 -10.13
C ASN A 130 -5.24 1.86 -8.66
N GLY A 131 -3.92 2.00 -8.40
CA GLY A 131 -3.38 2.12 -7.05
C GLY A 131 -3.73 3.44 -6.35
N GLY A 132 -3.90 4.53 -7.12
CA GLY A 132 -4.42 5.80 -6.62
C GLY A 132 -5.90 5.68 -6.22
N PHE A 133 -6.72 5.05 -7.06
CA PHE A 133 -8.11 4.72 -6.72
C PHE A 133 -8.20 3.85 -5.46
N MET A 134 -7.31 2.86 -5.32
CA MET A 134 -7.25 2.04 -4.11
C MET A 134 -6.88 2.87 -2.88
N SER A 135 -5.95 3.82 -3.00
CA SER A 135 -5.60 4.72 -1.89
C SER A 135 -6.79 5.57 -1.44
N TYR A 136 -7.63 6.04 -2.35
CA TYR A 136 -8.89 6.70 -2.00
C TYR A 136 -9.84 5.79 -1.23
N ARG A 137 -10.01 4.54 -1.68
CA ARG A 137 -10.83 3.54 -1.00
C ARG A 137 -10.33 3.28 0.42
N LEU A 138 -9.01 3.10 0.59
CA LEU A 138 -8.39 2.90 1.92
C LEU A 138 -8.56 4.12 2.82
N GLY A 139 -8.41 5.33 2.29
CA GLY A 139 -8.65 6.57 3.04
C GLY A 139 -10.10 6.71 3.51
N CYS A 140 -11.05 6.09 2.81
CA CYS A 140 -12.45 6.03 3.20
C CYS A 140 -12.72 4.91 4.21
N GLU A 141 -12.40 3.65 3.84
CA GLU A 141 -12.81 2.46 4.59
C GLU A 141 -11.88 2.11 5.77
N LEU A 142 -10.62 2.59 5.76
CA LEU A 142 -9.65 2.45 6.84
C LEU A 142 -9.19 3.81 7.40
N SER A 143 -10.10 4.77 7.46
CA SER A 143 -9.82 6.14 7.92
C SER A 143 -9.33 6.23 9.36
N ASP A 144 -9.62 5.25 10.19
CA ASP A 144 -9.12 5.10 11.56
C ASP A 144 -7.66 4.63 11.62
N ARG A 145 -7.14 4.05 10.52
CA ARG A 145 -5.81 3.45 10.41
C ARG A 145 -4.88 4.21 9.46
N ILE A 146 -5.41 4.74 8.35
CA ILE A 146 -4.65 5.48 7.33
C ILE A 146 -4.61 6.96 7.68
N THR A 147 -3.43 7.51 7.90
CA THR A 147 -3.24 8.88 8.37
C THR A 147 -3.44 9.91 7.25
N ALA A 148 -2.93 9.63 6.06
CA ALA A 148 -3.11 10.46 4.86
C ALA A 148 -2.91 9.60 3.61
N ILE A 149 -3.42 10.09 2.48
CA ILE A 149 -3.28 9.42 1.18
C ILE A 149 -2.67 10.34 0.13
N ALA A 150 -2.02 9.73 -0.88
CA ALA A 150 -1.58 10.43 -2.09
C ALA A 150 -1.98 9.63 -3.33
N SER A 151 -2.56 10.30 -4.32
CA SER A 151 -2.97 9.68 -5.57
C SER A 151 -2.26 10.34 -6.75
N VAL A 152 -1.68 9.52 -7.62
CA VAL A 152 -1.09 9.97 -8.88
C VAL A 152 -1.97 9.44 -10.02
N THR A 153 -2.62 10.35 -10.76
CA THR A 153 -3.50 10.02 -11.89
C THR A 153 -4.66 9.07 -11.55
N GLY A 154 -5.02 8.94 -10.28
CA GLY A 154 -6.20 8.24 -9.80
C GLY A 154 -7.20 9.21 -9.21
N THR A 155 -8.41 8.76 -8.91
CA THR A 155 -9.43 9.54 -8.22
C THR A 155 -10.31 8.60 -7.37
N MET A 156 -11.27 9.14 -6.64
CA MET A 156 -12.26 8.31 -5.94
C MET A 156 -13.27 7.73 -6.94
N ALA A 157 -13.45 6.42 -6.90
CA ALA A 157 -14.48 5.76 -7.69
C ALA A 157 -15.88 6.21 -7.27
N SER A 158 -16.82 6.30 -8.21
CA SER A 158 -18.19 6.76 -7.94
C SER A 158 -18.94 5.89 -6.92
N SER A 159 -18.73 4.58 -6.97
CA SER A 159 -19.30 3.62 -6.01
C SER A 159 -18.77 3.86 -4.58
N ILE A 160 -17.48 4.16 -4.44
CA ILE A 160 -16.87 4.48 -3.15
C ILE A 160 -17.35 5.85 -2.67
N TYR A 161 -17.38 6.86 -3.55
CA TYR A 161 -17.85 8.20 -3.19
C TYR A 161 -19.28 8.18 -2.60
N ALA A 162 -20.16 7.36 -3.18
CA ALA A 162 -21.56 7.27 -2.76
C ALA A 162 -21.75 6.68 -1.34
N SER A 163 -20.79 5.87 -0.87
CA SER A 163 -20.86 5.18 0.43
C SER A 163 -19.77 5.61 1.42
N CYS A 164 -18.92 6.56 1.02
CA CYS A 164 -17.79 6.98 1.83
C CYS A 164 -18.23 7.76 3.07
N ASP A 165 -17.99 7.18 4.26
CA ASP A 165 -18.27 7.78 5.56
C ASP A 165 -17.06 7.57 6.50
N PRO A 166 -15.95 8.28 6.27
CA PRO A 166 -14.74 8.10 7.05
C PRO A 166 -14.93 8.57 8.50
N SER A 167 -14.41 7.80 9.47
CA SER A 167 -14.49 8.10 10.90
C SER A 167 -13.82 9.43 11.28
N ARG A 168 -12.91 9.93 10.44
CA ARG A 168 -12.25 11.23 10.54
C ARG A 168 -11.84 11.74 9.15
N PRO A 169 -11.63 13.04 8.97
CA PRO A 169 -11.04 13.58 7.74
C PRO A 169 -9.65 12.98 7.49
N VAL A 170 -9.41 12.47 6.28
CA VAL A 170 -8.11 11.96 5.83
C VAL A 170 -7.50 12.95 4.85
N PRO A 171 -6.35 13.56 5.17
CA PRO A 171 -5.63 14.45 4.25
C PRO A 171 -5.30 13.74 2.94
N LEU A 172 -5.44 14.45 1.84
CA LEU A 172 -5.24 13.96 0.49
C LEU A 172 -4.24 14.85 -0.26
N MET A 173 -3.27 14.22 -0.94
CA MET A 173 -2.49 14.85 -2.00
C MET A 173 -2.92 14.24 -3.34
N GLU A 174 -3.32 15.09 -4.28
CA GLU A 174 -3.68 14.67 -5.64
C GLU A 174 -2.66 15.23 -6.64
N ILE A 175 -2.13 14.35 -7.51
CA ILE A 175 -1.21 14.70 -8.59
C ILE A 175 -1.84 14.25 -9.90
N HIS A 176 -2.36 15.21 -10.64
CA HIS A 176 -3.03 15.00 -11.92
C HIS A 176 -2.39 15.87 -13.00
N GLY A 177 -2.29 15.35 -14.23
CA GLY A 177 -1.87 16.08 -15.42
C GLY A 177 -3.05 16.41 -16.33
#